data_db93398003ab73c6afcfd6203928cf10
#
_entry.id   db93398003ab73c6afcfd6203928cf10
#
_cell.length_a   1.000
_cell.length_b   1.000
_cell.length_c   1.000
_cell.angle_alpha   90.00
_cell.angle_beta   90.00
_cell.angle_gamma   90.00
#
_symmetry.space_group_name_H-M   'P 1'
#
loop_
_entity.id
_entity.type
_entity.pdbx_description
1 polymer ?
#
loop_
_entity_poly.entity_id
_entity_poly.type
_entity_poly.pdbx_seq_one_letter_code
_entity_poly.pdbx_strand_id
1 'polypeptide(L)'
;LVIDKEKNIIDGYGGITREINMHMAAYEENAKINCVIHAHALNSMVFASMGLDMPNISEGTQKMGEIKCLEFAPATTPELAEKVRKEVRQDQAIPKSYLLRKHGVLVVGATLEKTYDMLERLEWNAYIAKEYLIFKQLGITGIDDLVEYDYNTEE
;
A
#
# COMPACT_ATOMS: atom_id res chain seq x y z
N LEU A 1 19.44 -11.38 0.88
CA LEU A 1 20.46 -10.34 0.95
C LEU A 1 20.35 -9.56 2.25
N VAL A 2 21.50 -9.30 2.87
CA VAL A 2 21.65 -8.29 3.91
C VAL A 2 22.45 -7.13 3.32
N ILE A 3 21.95 -5.92 3.45
CA ILE A 3 22.63 -4.71 2.98
C ILE A 3 22.75 -3.70 4.12
N ASP A 4 23.75 -2.86 4.04
CA ASP A 4 23.87 -1.67 4.90
C ASP A 4 23.02 -0.49 4.35
N LYS A 5 23.02 0.61 5.09
CA LYS A 5 22.31 1.83 4.67
C LYS A 5 22.95 2.54 3.47
N GLU A 6 24.20 2.26 3.17
CA GLU A 6 24.92 2.69 1.98
C GLU A 6 24.66 1.77 0.77
N LYS A 7 23.79 0.73 0.95
CA LYS A 7 23.41 -0.27 -0.06
C LYS A 7 24.54 -1.23 -0.46
N ASN A 8 25.56 -1.40 0.38
CA ASN A 8 26.55 -2.45 0.17
C ASN A 8 25.96 -3.80 0.64
N ILE A 9 26.22 -4.86 -0.10
CA ILE A 9 25.84 -6.22 0.30
C ILE A 9 26.79 -6.67 1.40
N ILE A 10 26.25 -6.95 2.61
CA ILE A 10 27.01 -7.44 3.76
C ILE A 10 26.97 -8.98 3.80
N ASP A 11 25.84 -9.58 3.43
CA ASP A 11 25.66 -11.02 3.45
C ASP A 11 24.64 -11.48 2.39
N GLY A 12 24.74 -12.75 2.00
CA GLY A 12 23.94 -13.35 0.94
C GLY A 12 24.49 -13.08 -0.45
N TYR A 13 23.77 -13.53 -1.47
CA TYR A 13 24.17 -13.38 -2.89
C TYR A 13 22.95 -12.96 -3.73
N GLY A 14 23.23 -12.30 -4.88
CA GLY A 14 22.23 -11.83 -5.82
C GLY A 14 22.27 -10.32 -6.02
N GLY A 15 21.32 -9.80 -6.77
CA GLY A 15 21.16 -8.36 -7.01
C GLY A 15 20.26 -7.70 -5.98
N ILE A 16 20.56 -6.46 -5.61
CA ILE A 16 19.67 -5.61 -4.85
C ILE A 16 18.47 -5.27 -5.72
N THR A 17 17.29 -5.19 -5.13
CA THR A 17 16.07 -4.78 -5.85
C THR A 17 16.27 -3.41 -6.52
N ARG A 18 15.72 -3.26 -7.72
CA ARG A 18 15.77 -1.97 -8.44
C ARG A 18 14.98 -0.88 -7.72
N GLU A 19 14.01 -1.25 -6.87
CA GLU A 19 13.18 -0.33 -6.09
C GLU A 19 13.78 0.02 -4.72
N ILE A 20 15.05 -0.24 -4.52
CA ILE A 20 15.73 -0.03 -3.23
C ILE A 20 15.59 1.40 -2.70
N ASN A 21 15.56 2.41 -3.58
CA ASN A 21 15.43 3.80 -3.17
C ASN A 21 14.09 4.06 -2.47
N MET A 22 13.02 3.46 -2.98
CA MET A 22 11.69 3.55 -2.39
C MET A 22 11.62 2.85 -1.03
N HIS A 23 12.19 1.64 -0.91
CA HIS A 23 12.27 0.93 0.36
C HIS A 23 13.04 1.72 1.41
N MET A 24 14.24 2.20 1.05
CA MET A 24 15.07 3.00 1.96
C MET A 24 14.37 4.29 2.40
N ALA A 25 13.70 4.97 1.48
CA ALA A 25 12.94 6.18 1.81
C ALA A 25 11.89 5.94 2.91
N ALA A 26 11.19 4.81 2.86
CA ALA A 26 10.21 4.45 3.89
C ALA A 26 10.87 4.16 5.24
N TYR A 27 11.95 3.38 5.27
CA TYR A 27 12.67 3.06 6.52
C TYR A 27 13.32 4.28 7.16
N GLU A 28 13.92 5.17 6.36
CA GLU A 28 14.60 6.36 6.85
C GLU A 28 13.66 7.41 7.43
N GLU A 29 12.46 7.51 6.87
CA GLU A 29 11.56 8.60 7.21
C GLU A 29 10.67 8.31 8.41
N ASN A 30 10.35 7.05 8.68
CA ASN A 30 9.46 6.69 9.76
C ASN A 30 9.99 5.52 10.57
N ALA A 31 10.50 5.79 11.77
CA ALA A 31 11.10 4.78 12.66
C ALA A 31 10.14 3.66 13.13
N LYS A 32 8.83 3.79 12.91
CA LYS A 32 7.85 2.72 13.17
C LYS A 32 7.83 1.67 12.06
N ILE A 33 8.38 1.98 10.88
CA ILE A 33 8.43 1.08 9.73
C ILE A 33 9.64 0.17 9.87
N ASN A 34 9.40 -1.13 10.06
CA ASN A 34 10.42 -2.17 10.09
C ASN A 34 10.21 -3.23 8.98
N CYS A 35 9.14 -3.09 8.22
CA CYS A 35 8.86 -3.94 7.06
C CYS A 35 8.24 -3.11 5.94
N VAL A 36 8.75 -3.32 4.73
CA VAL A 36 8.23 -2.71 3.50
C VAL A 36 8.04 -3.80 2.46
N ILE A 37 6.83 -3.94 1.94
CA ILE A 37 6.51 -4.85 0.84
C ILE A 37 6.11 -4.01 -0.37
N HIS A 38 6.80 -4.23 -1.48
CA HIS A 38 6.37 -3.74 -2.79
C HIS A 38 5.93 -4.92 -3.66
N ALA A 39 4.77 -4.80 -4.29
CA ALA A 39 4.20 -5.85 -5.11
C ALA A 39 3.41 -5.27 -6.31
N HIS A 40 3.32 -6.07 -7.37
CA HIS A 40 2.41 -5.80 -8.49
C HIS A 40 1.14 -6.62 -8.30
N ALA A 41 0.41 -6.32 -7.24
CA ALA A 41 -0.77 -7.04 -6.79
C ALA A 41 -1.93 -6.85 -7.77
N LEU A 42 -2.47 -7.96 -8.29
CA LEU A 42 -3.29 -7.99 -9.52
C LEU A 42 -4.54 -7.10 -9.46
N ASN A 43 -5.32 -7.18 -8.39
CA ASN A 43 -6.55 -6.41 -8.28
C ASN A 43 -6.28 -4.95 -7.93
N SER A 44 -5.32 -4.70 -7.04
CA SER A 44 -4.89 -3.34 -6.68
C SER A 44 -4.30 -2.59 -7.87
N MET A 45 -3.66 -3.30 -8.81
CA MET A 45 -3.13 -2.73 -10.06
C MET A 45 -4.22 -2.07 -10.91
N VAL A 46 -5.48 -2.49 -10.82
CA VAL A 46 -6.58 -1.85 -11.56
C VAL A 46 -6.70 -0.39 -11.12
N PHE A 47 -6.81 -0.14 -9.81
CA PHE A 47 -6.88 1.22 -9.25
C PHE A 47 -5.60 2.02 -9.49
N ALA A 48 -4.45 1.40 -9.23
CA ALA A 48 -3.15 2.02 -9.48
C ALA A 48 -2.97 2.45 -10.94
N SER A 49 -3.39 1.61 -11.90
CA SER A 49 -3.27 1.92 -13.34
C SER A 49 -4.18 3.06 -13.77
N MET A 50 -5.36 3.15 -13.17
CA MET A 50 -6.30 4.25 -13.42
C MET A 50 -5.91 5.54 -12.68
N GLY A 51 -5.04 5.47 -11.68
CA GLY A 51 -4.66 6.59 -10.84
C GLY A 51 -5.78 7.01 -9.89
N LEU A 52 -6.57 6.04 -9.43
CA LEU A 52 -7.69 6.25 -8.53
C LEU A 52 -7.32 5.79 -7.12
N ASP A 53 -7.75 6.54 -6.13
CA ASP A 53 -7.80 6.07 -4.76
C ASP A 53 -8.74 4.87 -4.67
N MET A 54 -8.40 3.91 -3.83
CA MET A 54 -9.19 2.70 -3.72
C MET A 54 -10.26 2.88 -2.63
N PRO A 55 -11.56 2.70 -2.96
CA PRO A 55 -12.60 2.70 -1.96
C PRO A 55 -12.38 1.58 -0.94
N ASN A 56 -12.53 1.90 0.33
CA ASN A 56 -12.42 0.95 1.42
C ASN A 56 -13.80 0.41 1.76
N ILE A 57 -14.18 -0.73 1.16
CA ILE A 57 -15.57 -1.21 1.12
C ILE A 57 -15.85 -2.28 2.17
N SER A 58 -14.86 -3.14 2.49
CA SER A 58 -15.09 -4.23 3.42
C SER A 58 -14.78 -3.83 4.86
N GLU A 59 -15.54 -4.37 5.82
CA GLU A 59 -15.28 -4.17 7.24
C GLU A 59 -13.84 -4.52 7.61
N GLY A 60 -13.34 -5.67 7.14
CA GLY A 60 -11.97 -6.13 7.42
C GLY A 60 -10.86 -5.20 6.96
N THR A 61 -11.15 -4.25 6.08
CA THR A 61 -10.19 -3.29 5.54
C THR A 61 -10.40 -1.86 6.05
N GLN A 62 -11.49 -1.57 6.75
CA GLN A 62 -11.75 -0.21 7.28
C GLN A 62 -10.61 0.29 8.17
N LYS A 63 -9.97 -0.61 8.93
CA LYS A 63 -8.76 -0.29 9.74
C LYS A 63 -7.57 0.23 8.93
N MET A 64 -7.54 0.00 7.62
CA MET A 64 -6.48 0.52 6.74
C MET A 64 -6.58 2.04 6.57
N GLY A 65 -7.73 2.62 6.87
CA GLY A 65 -8.02 4.01 6.58
C GLY A 65 -8.03 4.29 5.06
N GLU A 66 -7.67 5.49 4.67
CA GLU A 66 -7.61 5.91 3.27
C GLU A 66 -6.50 5.15 2.51
N ILE A 67 -6.85 4.59 1.34
CA ILE A 67 -5.91 3.90 0.44
C ILE A 67 -5.65 4.81 -0.76
N LYS A 68 -4.62 5.64 -0.64
CA LYS A 68 -4.27 6.65 -1.64
C LYS A 68 -3.52 6.08 -2.84
N CYS A 69 -3.80 6.62 -4.01
CA CYS A 69 -2.98 6.45 -5.19
C CYS A 69 -2.00 7.63 -5.31
N LEU A 70 -0.72 7.36 -5.11
CA LEU A 70 0.32 8.38 -5.20
C LEU A 70 0.46 8.87 -6.64
N GLU A 71 0.78 10.14 -6.78
CA GLU A 71 1.08 10.75 -8.07
C GLU A 71 2.17 9.96 -8.82
N PHE A 72 2.01 9.89 -10.15
CA PHE A 72 2.96 9.15 -10.98
C PHE A 72 4.39 9.66 -10.80
N ALA A 73 5.30 8.71 -10.64
CA ALA A 73 6.74 8.88 -10.81
C ALA A 73 7.30 7.63 -11.49
N PRO A 74 8.32 7.75 -12.34
CA PRO A 74 8.91 6.58 -12.98
C PRO A 74 9.50 5.60 -11.95
N ALA A 75 9.32 4.30 -12.21
CA ALA A 75 9.90 3.24 -11.38
C ALA A 75 11.41 3.41 -11.21
N THR A 76 11.93 2.99 -10.07
CA THR A 76 13.37 3.01 -9.72
C THR A 76 13.99 4.39 -9.50
N THR A 77 13.25 5.47 -9.70
CA THR A 77 13.78 6.84 -9.65
C THR A 77 13.82 7.42 -8.24
N PRO A 78 14.71 8.40 -7.99
CA PRO A 78 14.69 9.20 -6.76
C PRO A 78 13.36 9.96 -6.57
N GLU A 79 12.69 10.33 -7.66
CA GLU A 79 11.38 11.01 -7.61
C GLU A 79 10.31 10.13 -6.95
N LEU A 80 10.25 8.85 -7.31
CA LEU A 80 9.33 7.89 -6.66
C LEU A 80 9.65 7.76 -5.18
N ALA A 81 10.92 7.62 -4.83
CA ALA A 81 11.37 7.53 -3.44
C ALA A 81 10.96 8.77 -2.63
N GLU A 82 11.06 9.97 -3.21
CA GLU A 82 10.69 11.22 -2.54
C GLU A 82 9.17 11.34 -2.33
N LYS A 83 8.36 10.88 -3.29
CA LYS A 83 6.91 10.82 -3.12
C LYS A 83 6.52 9.88 -1.97
N VAL A 84 7.12 8.70 -1.92
CA VAL A 84 6.92 7.77 -0.80
C VAL A 84 7.36 8.39 0.53
N ARG A 85 8.54 9.00 0.58
CA ARG A 85 9.08 9.69 1.76
C ARG A 85 8.07 10.71 2.33
N LYS A 86 7.51 11.53 1.46
CA LYS A 86 6.53 12.55 1.83
C LYS A 86 5.27 11.95 2.46
N GLU A 87 4.74 10.88 1.88
CA GLU A 87 3.52 10.25 2.39
C GLU A 87 3.76 9.53 3.72
N VAL A 88 4.81 8.71 3.83
CA VAL A 88 5.09 7.96 5.08
C VAL A 88 5.45 8.88 6.25
N ARG A 89 5.97 10.08 5.98
CA ARG A 89 6.22 11.10 6.99
C ARG A 89 4.94 11.59 7.64
N GLN A 90 3.87 11.73 6.85
CA GLN A 90 2.59 12.24 7.31
C GLN A 90 1.78 11.20 8.05
N ASP A 91 1.96 9.91 7.70
CA ASP A 91 1.20 8.83 8.29
C ASP A 91 1.70 8.44 9.68
N GLN A 92 0.80 8.51 10.65
CA GLN A 92 1.07 8.08 12.02
C GLN A 92 0.61 6.62 12.27
N ALA A 93 -0.35 6.13 11.49
CA ALA A 93 -0.87 4.78 11.61
C ALA A 93 -0.05 3.79 10.78
N ILE A 94 0.39 2.69 11.39
CA ILE A 94 1.11 1.58 10.77
C ILE A 94 0.43 0.28 11.21
N PRO A 95 0.11 -0.68 10.31
CA PRO A 95 0.48 -0.73 8.89
C PRO A 95 -0.32 0.20 7.98
N LYS A 96 0.23 0.57 6.84
CA LYS A 96 -0.40 1.44 5.83
C LYS A 96 -0.12 0.94 4.41
N SER A 97 -1.07 1.17 3.51
CA SER A 97 -0.95 0.80 2.10
C SER A 97 -1.10 1.99 1.19
N TYR A 98 -0.34 2.01 0.11
CA TYR A 98 -0.38 3.02 -0.94
C TYR A 98 -0.42 2.35 -2.31
N LEU A 99 -1.16 2.93 -3.24
CA LEU A 99 -1.08 2.58 -4.65
C LEU A 99 -0.04 3.48 -5.32
N LEU A 100 0.81 2.89 -6.11
CA LEU A 100 1.81 3.58 -6.92
C LEU A 100 1.25 3.68 -8.35
N ARG A 101 0.89 4.88 -8.78
CA ARG A 101 0.22 5.10 -10.07
C ARG A 101 0.97 4.44 -11.23
N LYS A 102 0.28 3.57 -11.99
CA LYS A 102 0.80 2.78 -13.12
C LYS A 102 1.94 1.82 -12.77
N HIS A 103 2.13 1.48 -11.50
CA HIS A 103 3.31 0.70 -11.10
C HIS A 103 2.96 -0.52 -10.21
N GLY A 104 2.30 -0.32 -9.10
CA GLY A 104 2.05 -1.38 -8.12
C GLY A 104 1.51 -0.87 -6.82
N VAL A 105 1.85 -1.57 -5.74
CA VAL A 105 1.48 -1.20 -4.38
C VAL A 105 2.71 -1.15 -3.48
N LEU A 106 2.65 -0.32 -2.45
CA LEU A 106 3.59 -0.27 -1.36
C LEU A 106 2.83 -0.49 -0.06
N VAL A 107 3.27 -1.44 0.75
CA VAL A 107 2.72 -1.68 2.09
C VAL A 107 3.84 -1.56 3.10
N VAL A 108 3.60 -0.77 4.14
CA VAL A 108 4.58 -0.52 5.21
C VAL A 108 4.02 -0.96 6.56
N GLY A 109 4.85 -1.50 7.43
CA GLY A 109 4.42 -1.98 8.73
C GLY A 109 5.56 -2.20 9.70
N ALA A 110 5.19 -2.60 10.95
CA ALA A 110 6.13 -2.83 12.01
C ALA A 110 6.71 -4.26 12.01
N THR A 111 6.00 -5.24 11.44
CA THR A 111 6.46 -6.63 11.32
C THR A 111 6.09 -7.21 9.98
N LEU A 112 6.77 -8.27 9.56
CA LEU A 112 6.48 -8.95 8.29
C LEU A 112 5.04 -9.48 8.27
N GLU A 113 4.59 -10.13 9.34
CA GLU A 113 3.27 -10.74 9.42
C GLU A 113 2.16 -9.69 9.24
N LYS A 114 2.25 -8.57 9.98
CA LYS A 114 1.25 -7.49 9.89
C LYS A 114 1.27 -6.80 8.54
N THR A 115 2.45 -6.65 7.94
CA THR A 115 2.59 -6.03 6.63
C THR A 115 2.05 -6.93 5.52
N TYR A 116 2.28 -8.23 5.63
CA TYR A 116 1.74 -9.21 4.68
C TYR A 116 0.22 -9.36 4.81
N ASP A 117 -0.32 -9.48 6.04
CA ASP A 117 -1.77 -9.47 6.28
C ASP A 117 -2.44 -8.24 5.67
N MET A 118 -1.79 -7.08 5.79
CA MET A 118 -2.27 -5.84 5.17
C MET A 118 -2.28 -5.92 3.64
N LEU A 119 -1.26 -6.53 3.02
CA LEU A 119 -1.22 -6.73 1.57
C LEU A 119 -2.36 -7.65 1.10
N GLU A 120 -2.61 -8.74 1.81
CA GLU A 120 -3.71 -9.65 1.48
C GLU A 120 -5.07 -8.94 1.58
N ARG A 121 -5.29 -8.18 2.65
CA ARG A 121 -6.52 -7.38 2.83
C ARG A 121 -6.67 -6.33 1.73
N LEU A 122 -5.59 -5.67 1.35
CA LEU A 122 -5.58 -4.72 0.24
C LEU A 122 -6.08 -5.38 -1.06
N GLU A 123 -5.56 -6.56 -1.39
CA GLU A 123 -5.96 -7.31 -2.58
C GLU A 123 -7.42 -7.78 -2.54
N TRP A 124 -7.86 -8.25 -1.39
CA TRP A 124 -9.27 -8.60 -1.18
C TRP A 124 -10.19 -7.40 -1.36
N ASN A 125 -9.86 -6.29 -0.73
CA ASN A 125 -10.64 -5.06 -0.86
C ASN A 125 -10.65 -4.57 -2.32
N ALA A 126 -9.53 -4.63 -3.01
CA ALA A 126 -9.43 -4.23 -4.41
C ALA A 126 -10.36 -5.06 -5.31
N TYR A 127 -10.41 -6.37 -5.10
CA TYR A 127 -11.33 -7.25 -5.82
C TYR A 127 -12.79 -6.85 -5.56
N ILE A 128 -13.18 -6.75 -4.29
CA ILE A 128 -14.55 -6.40 -3.91
C ILE A 128 -14.91 -4.99 -4.40
N ALA A 129 -14.02 -4.02 -4.23
CA ALA A 129 -14.25 -2.63 -4.66
C ALA A 129 -14.48 -2.53 -6.17
N LYS A 130 -13.70 -3.27 -6.95
CA LYS A 130 -13.86 -3.33 -8.41
C LYS A 130 -15.25 -3.88 -8.79
N GLU A 131 -15.63 -5.02 -8.23
CA GLU A 131 -16.94 -5.65 -8.51
C GLU A 131 -18.10 -4.76 -8.05
N TYR A 132 -17.99 -4.16 -6.86
CA TYR A 132 -18.97 -3.21 -6.35
C TYR A 132 -19.20 -2.03 -7.29
N LEU A 133 -18.14 -1.44 -7.80
CA LEU A 133 -18.24 -0.32 -8.75
C LEU A 133 -18.92 -0.73 -10.06
N ILE A 134 -18.64 -1.95 -10.56
CA ILE A 134 -19.31 -2.51 -11.75
C ILE A 134 -20.81 -2.70 -11.48
N PHE A 135 -21.18 -3.34 -10.37
CA PHE A 135 -22.58 -3.56 -10.02
C PHE A 135 -23.34 -2.26 -9.85
N LYS A 136 -22.70 -1.28 -9.17
CA LYS A 136 -23.28 0.06 -9.00
C LYS A 136 -23.54 0.75 -10.34
N GLN A 137 -22.60 0.65 -11.29
CA GLN A 137 -22.76 1.20 -12.64
C GLN A 137 -23.87 0.51 -13.43
N LEU A 138 -24.10 -0.79 -13.21
CA LEU A 138 -25.18 -1.56 -13.84
C LEU A 138 -26.54 -1.33 -13.18
N GLY A 139 -26.62 -0.47 -12.15
CA GLY A 139 -27.88 -0.21 -11.43
C GLY A 139 -28.31 -1.37 -10.52
N ILE A 140 -27.41 -2.31 -10.24
CA ILE A 140 -27.66 -3.39 -9.30
C ILE A 140 -27.41 -2.84 -7.89
N THR A 141 -28.48 -2.51 -7.20
CA THR A 141 -28.44 -1.97 -5.83
C THR A 141 -28.99 -3.00 -4.87
N GLY A 142 -28.18 -3.45 -3.95
CA GLY A 142 -28.62 -4.35 -2.87
C GLY A 142 -28.31 -3.82 -1.48
N ILE A 143 -27.48 -2.78 -1.42
CA ILE A 143 -27.01 -2.19 -0.15
C ILE A 143 -26.97 -0.68 -0.35
N ASP A 144 -27.75 0.04 0.41
CA ASP A 144 -27.87 1.49 0.24
C ASP A 144 -26.71 2.28 0.87
N ASP A 145 -26.04 1.75 1.89
CA ASP A 145 -24.99 2.47 2.59
C ASP A 145 -23.81 1.58 2.99
N LEU A 146 -22.60 2.14 2.88
CA LEU A 146 -21.42 1.62 3.56
C LEU A 146 -21.59 1.89 5.06
N VAL A 147 -21.62 0.83 5.85
CA VAL A 147 -21.63 0.96 7.31
C VAL A 147 -20.21 1.31 7.75
N GLU A 148 -20.01 2.53 8.19
CA GLU A 148 -18.77 2.91 8.88
C GLU A 148 -18.79 2.35 10.30
N TYR A 149 -17.78 1.57 10.65
CA TYR A 149 -17.60 1.03 11.98
C TYR A 149 -16.40 1.68 12.66
N ASP A 150 -16.60 2.25 13.83
CA ASP A 150 -15.51 2.84 14.60
C ASP A 150 -14.82 1.77 15.45
N TYR A 151 -13.71 1.26 14.95
CA TYR A 151 -12.90 0.27 15.64
C TYR A 151 -12.12 0.82 16.85
N ASN A 152 -12.18 2.11 17.13
CA ASN A 152 -11.50 2.71 18.28
C ASN A 152 -12.34 2.61 19.57
N THR A 153 -13.54 2.06 19.49
CA THR A 153 -14.46 1.94 20.65
C THR A 153 -14.38 0.60 21.38
N GLU A 154 -13.59 -0.37 20.88
CA GLU A 154 -13.36 -1.66 21.56
C GLU A 154 -11.91 -1.70 22.09
N GLU A 155 -11.72 -1.32 23.36
CA GLU A 155 -10.65 -1.79 24.23
C GLU A 155 -11.17 -2.89 25.18
#